data_31212230f9edba6fa05f164f1b77e074
#
_entry.id   31212230f9edba6fa05f164f1b77e074
#
_cell.length_a   1.000
_cell.length_b   1.000
_cell.length_c   1.000
_cell.angle_alpha   90.00
_cell.angle_beta   90.00
_cell.angle_gamma   90.00
#
_symmetry.space_group_name_H-M   'P 1'
#
loop_
_entity.id
_entity.type
_entity.pdbx_description
1 polymer ?
#
loop_
_entity_poly.entity_id
_entity_poly.type
_entity_poly.pdbx_seq_one_letter_code
_entity_poly.pdbx_strand_id
1 'polypeptide(L)'
;EILDLGTLDTKKGRPAQVLNACRILAEQGETVVLEVVGPITILNGLIDLRAVFKGMRKNPELMEKVFRKIEDDLSSYMQAAVAAGVKIISYGDAVATVPIMGPRVLKNYTEMNVLPFLRRMESELEHKALILLCPKTAYALEGTESASYKPLGMPQGTHPTYEDGWLFAIGKFGFMGQMCIKAGKRRVPEEKLYGIILKDEGDEDHEQ
;
A
#
# COMPACT_ATOMS: atom_id res chain seq x y z
N GLU A 1 -18.58 7.74 16.30
CA GLU A 1 -17.29 8.14 16.91
C GLU A 1 -16.17 8.25 15.87
N ILE A 2 -15.81 7.18 15.07
CA ILE A 2 -14.75 7.30 14.05
C ILE A 2 -15.13 8.28 12.95
N LEU A 3 -16.38 8.25 12.49
CA LEU A 3 -16.89 9.19 11.48
C LEU A 3 -17.01 10.63 11.99
N ASP A 4 -17.04 10.82 13.31
CA ASP A 4 -17.09 12.15 13.94
C ASP A 4 -15.68 12.78 14.09
N LEU A 5 -14.62 12.00 13.86
CA LEU A 5 -13.26 12.52 13.81
C LEU A 5 -13.12 13.44 12.59
N GLY A 6 -12.47 14.57 12.80
CA GLY A 6 -12.13 15.48 11.70
C GLY A 6 -11.23 14.80 10.65
N THR A 7 -11.07 15.45 9.50
CA THR A 7 -10.11 15.05 8.48
C THR A 7 -8.68 15.21 8.99
N LEU A 8 -7.80 14.32 8.58
CA LEU A 8 -6.38 14.38 8.95
C LEU A 8 -5.74 15.70 8.46
N ASP A 9 -5.29 16.52 9.41
CA ASP A 9 -4.58 17.76 9.10
C ASP A 9 -3.08 17.47 8.93
N THR A 10 -2.61 17.41 7.69
CA THR A 10 -1.20 17.17 7.36
C THR A 10 -0.28 18.34 7.71
N LYS A 11 -0.85 19.50 8.10
CA LYS A 11 -0.10 20.71 8.46
C LYS A 11 0.08 20.89 9.96
N LYS A 12 -0.49 19.99 10.79
CA LYS A 12 -0.43 20.08 12.25
C LYS A 12 0.00 18.78 12.90
N GLY A 13 0.50 18.89 14.12
CA GLY A 13 0.81 17.76 14.99
C GLY A 13 1.85 16.79 14.40
N ARG A 14 1.68 15.51 14.68
CA ARG A 14 2.62 14.46 14.29
C ARG A 14 2.76 14.30 12.77
N PRO A 15 1.69 14.32 11.97
CA PRO A 15 1.80 14.24 10.52
C PRO A 15 2.70 15.34 9.94
N ALA A 16 2.50 16.58 10.35
CA ALA A 16 3.33 17.70 9.89
C ALA A 16 4.81 17.55 10.26
N GLN A 17 5.09 17.04 11.47
CA GLN A 17 6.47 16.78 11.90
C GLN A 17 7.16 15.70 11.04
N VAL A 18 6.45 14.60 10.75
CA VAL A 18 6.95 13.52 9.91
C VAL A 18 7.20 14.02 8.48
N LEU A 19 6.25 14.71 7.88
CA LEU A 19 6.39 15.27 6.54
C LEU A 19 7.53 16.28 6.44
N ASN A 20 7.72 17.10 7.47
CA ASN A 20 8.87 18.02 7.51
C ASN A 20 10.20 17.26 7.60
N ALA A 21 10.29 16.19 8.38
CA ALA A 21 11.48 15.34 8.44
C ALA A 21 11.76 14.70 7.07
N CYS A 22 10.73 14.18 6.40
CA CYS A 22 10.87 13.62 5.04
C CYS A 22 11.41 14.68 4.07
N ARG A 23 10.90 15.91 4.12
CA ARG A 23 11.37 17.00 3.27
C ARG A 23 12.85 17.32 3.51
N ILE A 24 13.26 17.45 4.77
CA ILE A 24 14.66 17.73 5.12
C ILE A 24 15.60 16.64 4.59
N LEU A 25 15.24 15.37 4.77
CA LEU A 25 16.05 14.25 4.28
C LEU A 25 16.12 14.23 2.75
N ALA A 26 14.99 14.48 2.08
CA ALA A 26 14.95 14.56 0.62
C ALA A 26 15.80 15.71 0.07
N GLU A 27 15.80 16.89 0.72
CA GLU A 27 16.65 18.04 0.39
C GLU A 27 18.15 17.75 0.59
N GLN A 28 18.47 16.82 1.49
CA GLN A 28 19.84 16.32 1.69
C GLN A 28 20.28 15.26 0.65
N GLY A 29 19.39 14.91 -0.28
CA GLY A 29 19.66 13.92 -1.33
C GLY A 29 19.35 12.47 -0.95
N GLU A 30 18.73 12.24 0.21
CA GLU A 30 18.36 10.90 0.66
C GLU A 30 17.12 10.36 -0.09
N THR A 31 17.11 9.06 -0.36
CA THR A 31 15.90 8.40 -0.85
C THR A 31 15.01 8.05 0.33
N VAL A 32 14.00 8.88 0.55
CA VAL A 32 13.13 8.76 1.72
C VAL A 32 12.07 7.68 1.50
N VAL A 33 11.95 6.77 2.47
CA VAL A 33 10.87 5.78 2.59
C VAL A 33 9.95 6.18 3.74
N LEU A 34 8.65 6.27 3.49
CA LEU A 34 7.63 6.52 4.50
C LEU A 34 6.77 5.27 4.70
N GLU A 35 6.66 4.79 5.94
CA GLU A 35 5.74 3.70 6.28
C GLU A 35 4.33 4.24 6.49
N VAL A 36 3.37 3.59 5.83
CA VAL A 36 1.93 3.87 5.93
C VAL A 36 1.18 2.56 6.17
N VAL A 37 0.31 2.53 7.17
CA VAL A 37 -0.48 1.34 7.49
C VAL A 37 -1.90 1.46 6.97
N GLY A 38 -2.49 0.33 6.57
CA GLY A 38 -3.82 0.27 5.99
C GLY A 38 -4.96 0.33 7.02
N PRO A 39 -6.21 0.43 6.54
CA PRO A 39 -7.39 0.72 7.37
C PRO A 39 -7.65 -0.28 8.50
N ILE A 40 -7.54 -1.59 8.26
CA ILE A 40 -7.77 -2.59 9.32
C ILE A 40 -6.70 -2.48 10.42
N THR A 41 -5.45 -2.22 10.03
CA THR A 41 -4.36 -2.01 11.00
C THR A 41 -4.57 -0.74 11.82
N ILE A 42 -5.06 0.35 11.22
CA ILE A 42 -5.44 1.57 11.93
C ILE A 42 -6.58 1.29 12.91
N LEU A 43 -7.65 0.65 12.44
CA LEU A 43 -8.80 0.31 13.28
C LEU A 43 -8.42 -0.60 14.44
N ASN A 44 -7.51 -1.57 14.24
CA ASN A 44 -7.00 -2.41 15.30
C ASN A 44 -6.25 -1.63 16.39
N GLY A 45 -5.67 -0.49 16.05
CA GLY A 45 -5.06 0.42 17.03
C GLY A 45 -6.04 1.30 17.80
N LEU A 46 -7.27 1.44 17.30
CA LEU A 46 -8.28 2.35 17.84
C LEU A 46 -9.40 1.62 18.61
N ILE A 47 -9.80 0.44 18.15
CA ILE A 47 -10.93 -0.33 18.69
C ILE A 47 -10.65 -1.83 18.67
N ASP A 48 -11.45 -2.59 19.43
CA ASP A 48 -11.38 -4.06 19.41
C ASP A 48 -11.70 -4.60 18.01
N LEU A 49 -10.79 -5.40 17.47
CA LEU A 49 -10.90 -5.98 16.13
C LEU A 49 -12.17 -6.82 15.92
N ARG A 50 -12.67 -7.46 17.00
CA ARG A 50 -13.97 -8.16 16.98
C ARG A 50 -15.13 -7.22 16.67
N ALA A 51 -15.05 -5.96 17.14
CA ALA A 51 -16.06 -4.95 16.81
C ALA A 51 -15.98 -4.56 15.32
N VAL A 52 -14.78 -4.46 14.75
CA VAL A 52 -14.57 -4.22 13.31
C VAL A 52 -15.23 -5.34 12.49
N PHE A 53 -14.90 -6.60 12.74
CA PHE A 53 -15.47 -7.73 11.99
C PHE A 53 -16.97 -7.91 12.20
N LYS A 54 -17.47 -7.63 13.41
CA LYS A 54 -18.90 -7.59 13.66
C LYS A 54 -19.58 -6.48 12.84
N GLY A 55 -18.94 -5.30 12.74
CA GLY A 55 -19.40 -4.18 11.93
C GLY A 55 -19.47 -4.57 10.45
N MET A 56 -18.39 -5.09 9.89
CA MET A 56 -18.33 -5.56 8.49
C MET A 56 -19.45 -6.54 8.14
N ARG A 57 -19.83 -7.41 9.08
CA ARG A 57 -20.89 -8.39 8.87
C ARG A 57 -22.30 -7.84 9.05
N LYS A 58 -22.51 -6.97 10.07
CA LYS A 58 -23.84 -6.54 10.50
C LYS A 58 -24.25 -5.19 9.94
N ASN A 59 -23.28 -4.33 9.66
CA ASN A 59 -23.49 -2.96 9.20
C ASN A 59 -22.47 -2.62 8.08
N PRO A 60 -22.49 -3.34 6.95
CA PRO A 60 -21.49 -3.18 5.89
C PRO A 60 -21.44 -1.75 5.36
N GLU A 61 -22.56 -1.09 5.15
CA GLU A 61 -22.64 0.29 4.66
C GLU A 61 -21.97 1.30 5.62
N LEU A 62 -22.11 1.08 6.94
CA LEU A 62 -21.44 1.91 7.93
C LEU A 62 -19.91 1.67 7.88
N MET A 63 -19.49 0.42 7.76
CA MET A 63 -18.07 0.08 7.68
C MET A 63 -17.44 0.59 6.39
N GLU A 64 -18.15 0.56 5.27
CA GLU A 64 -17.72 1.18 4.02
C GLU A 64 -17.43 2.68 4.21
N LYS A 65 -18.33 3.40 4.87
CA LYS A 65 -18.09 4.83 5.20
C LYS A 65 -16.86 5.04 6.08
N VAL A 66 -16.64 4.13 7.05
CA VAL A 66 -15.46 4.18 7.93
C VAL A 66 -14.18 3.93 7.13
N PHE A 67 -14.16 2.91 6.27
CA PHE A 67 -13.01 2.63 5.42
C PHE A 67 -12.73 3.78 4.48
N ARG A 68 -13.72 4.28 3.78
CA ARG A 68 -13.59 5.42 2.85
C ARG A 68 -13.00 6.65 3.53
N LYS A 69 -13.48 6.99 4.74
CA LYS A 69 -12.91 8.10 5.52
C LYS A 69 -11.42 7.90 5.80
N ILE A 70 -11.03 6.69 6.23
CA ILE A 70 -9.62 6.38 6.53
C ILE A 70 -8.79 6.45 5.24
N GLU A 71 -9.30 5.91 4.14
CA GLU A 71 -8.65 5.92 2.84
C GLU A 71 -8.47 7.33 2.28
N ASP A 72 -9.44 8.22 2.49
CA ASP A 72 -9.33 9.64 2.10
C ASP A 72 -8.24 10.36 2.89
N ASP A 73 -8.16 10.10 4.21
CA ASP A 73 -7.10 10.63 5.06
C ASP A 73 -5.72 10.07 4.65
N LEU A 74 -5.64 8.78 4.35
CA LEU A 74 -4.42 8.13 3.87
C LEU A 74 -3.98 8.66 2.51
N SER A 75 -4.91 8.82 1.55
CA SER A 75 -4.61 9.42 0.24
C SER A 75 -4.03 10.82 0.41
N SER A 76 -4.67 11.67 1.20
CA SER A 76 -4.19 13.03 1.48
C SER A 76 -2.78 13.04 2.10
N TYR A 77 -2.52 12.10 3.01
CA TYR A 77 -1.22 11.96 3.66
C TYR A 77 -0.13 11.46 2.71
N MET A 78 -0.44 10.45 1.87
CA MET A 78 0.49 9.92 0.88
C MET A 78 0.84 10.96 -0.19
N GLN A 79 -0.13 11.73 -0.67
CA GLN A 79 0.11 12.85 -1.60
C GLN A 79 1.00 13.92 -0.97
N ALA A 80 0.73 14.31 0.29
CA ALA A 80 1.56 15.27 1.02
C ALA A 80 2.99 14.74 1.24
N ALA A 81 3.15 13.42 1.45
CA ALA A 81 4.46 12.78 1.58
C ALA A 81 5.25 12.85 0.27
N VAL A 82 4.62 12.55 -0.86
CA VAL A 82 5.24 12.66 -2.18
C VAL A 82 5.62 14.12 -2.49
N ALA A 83 4.75 15.07 -2.15
CA ALA A 83 5.07 16.49 -2.27
C ALA A 83 6.24 16.93 -1.36
N ALA A 84 6.46 16.24 -0.23
CA ALA A 84 7.62 16.44 0.66
C ALA A 84 8.89 15.68 0.19
N GLY A 85 8.87 15.04 -0.99
CA GLY A 85 10.04 14.38 -1.58
C GLY A 85 10.16 12.89 -1.28
N VAL A 86 9.17 12.26 -0.64
CA VAL A 86 9.15 10.81 -0.44
C VAL A 86 9.09 10.11 -1.81
N LYS A 87 9.99 9.14 -2.03
CA LYS A 87 10.08 8.36 -3.28
C LYS A 87 9.55 6.94 -3.13
N ILE A 88 9.43 6.44 -1.93
CA ILE A 88 8.90 5.11 -1.65
C ILE A 88 7.92 5.20 -0.48
N ILE A 89 6.71 4.69 -0.67
CA ILE A 89 5.72 4.54 0.39
C ILE A 89 5.62 3.05 0.72
N SER A 90 6.09 2.65 1.91
CA SER A 90 5.92 1.29 2.40
C SER A 90 4.51 1.13 2.96
N TYR A 91 3.62 0.55 2.16
CA TYR A 91 2.22 0.37 2.54
C TYR A 91 1.92 -1.07 2.97
N GLY A 92 1.20 -1.23 4.08
CA GLY A 92 0.78 -2.55 4.51
C GLY A 92 -0.39 -2.55 5.47
N ASP A 93 -1.39 -3.38 5.17
CA ASP A 93 -2.48 -3.70 6.10
C ASP A 93 -2.17 -5.03 6.78
N ALA A 94 -1.20 -5.00 7.69
CA ALA A 94 -0.56 -6.19 8.27
C ALA A 94 -1.52 -7.07 9.09
N VAL A 95 -2.66 -6.53 9.52
CA VAL A 95 -3.73 -7.23 10.24
C VAL A 95 -4.71 -7.91 9.27
N ALA A 96 -4.84 -7.40 8.05
CA ALA A 96 -5.69 -7.99 7.00
C ALA A 96 -5.04 -9.26 6.42
N THR A 97 -5.24 -10.39 7.10
CA THR A 97 -4.62 -11.68 6.73
C THR A 97 -5.59 -12.84 6.91
N VAL A 98 -5.38 -13.93 6.16
CA VAL A 98 -6.21 -15.14 6.26
C VAL A 98 -6.33 -15.68 7.69
N PRO A 99 -5.24 -15.80 8.51
CA PRO A 99 -5.35 -16.29 9.87
C PRO A 99 -6.23 -15.42 10.79
N ILE A 100 -6.38 -14.14 10.48
CA ILE A 100 -7.14 -13.18 11.32
C ILE A 100 -8.56 -13.00 10.80
N MET A 101 -8.74 -12.80 9.50
CA MET A 101 -10.03 -12.48 8.87
C MET A 101 -10.76 -13.71 8.32
N GLY A 102 -10.03 -14.77 8.04
CA GLY A 102 -10.50 -15.88 7.22
C GLY A 102 -10.52 -15.53 5.72
N PRO A 103 -10.49 -16.56 4.85
CA PRO A 103 -10.27 -16.34 3.41
C PRO A 103 -11.40 -15.52 2.76
N ARG A 104 -12.66 -15.81 3.11
CA ARG A 104 -13.83 -15.11 2.51
C ARG A 104 -13.88 -13.63 2.86
N VAL A 105 -13.63 -13.30 4.14
CA VAL A 105 -13.67 -11.88 4.58
C VAL A 105 -12.50 -11.11 4.00
N LEU A 106 -11.31 -11.73 3.96
CA LEU A 106 -10.13 -11.12 3.35
C LEU A 106 -10.35 -10.88 1.86
N LYS A 107 -10.91 -11.85 1.13
CA LYS A 107 -11.24 -11.69 -0.29
C LYS A 107 -12.14 -10.47 -0.50
N ASN A 108 -13.28 -10.42 0.17
CA ASN A 108 -14.22 -9.30 0.04
C ASN A 108 -13.56 -7.95 0.39
N TYR A 109 -12.77 -7.91 1.47
CA TYR A 109 -12.05 -6.69 1.86
C TYR A 109 -11.02 -6.25 0.81
N THR A 110 -10.28 -7.20 0.24
CA THR A 110 -9.31 -6.92 -0.81
C THR A 110 -9.99 -6.35 -2.06
N GLU A 111 -11.06 -6.98 -2.53
CA GLU A 111 -11.76 -6.57 -3.75
C GLU A 111 -12.52 -5.24 -3.58
N MET A 112 -13.13 -5.01 -2.42
CA MET A 112 -14.00 -3.84 -2.21
C MET A 112 -13.29 -2.61 -1.62
N ASN A 113 -12.12 -2.79 -1.00
CA ASN A 113 -11.40 -1.70 -0.33
C ASN A 113 -9.96 -1.58 -0.81
N VAL A 114 -9.14 -2.64 -0.66
CA VAL A 114 -7.69 -2.55 -0.93
C VAL A 114 -7.42 -2.24 -2.41
N LEU A 115 -8.03 -3.00 -3.32
CA LEU A 115 -7.82 -2.84 -4.75
C LEU A 115 -8.28 -1.46 -5.26
N PRO A 116 -9.52 -0.99 -4.98
CA PRO A 116 -9.95 0.35 -5.39
C PRO A 116 -9.08 1.47 -4.80
N PHE A 117 -8.67 1.34 -3.53
CA PHE A 117 -7.78 2.32 -2.92
C PHE A 117 -6.41 2.37 -3.59
N LEU A 118 -5.80 1.21 -3.89
CA LEU A 118 -4.50 1.16 -4.56
C LEU A 118 -4.58 1.71 -5.99
N ARG A 119 -5.64 1.39 -6.75
CA ARG A 119 -5.88 1.99 -8.09
C ARG A 119 -5.98 3.51 -8.02
N ARG A 120 -6.72 4.01 -7.03
CA ARG A 120 -6.80 5.45 -6.77
C ARG A 120 -5.42 6.03 -6.51
N MET A 121 -4.62 5.40 -5.66
CA MET A 121 -3.27 5.87 -5.36
C MET A 121 -2.33 5.83 -6.57
N GLU A 122 -2.43 4.81 -7.42
CA GLU A 122 -1.66 4.74 -8.67
C GLU A 122 -1.97 5.94 -9.57
N SER A 123 -3.26 6.26 -9.73
CA SER A 123 -3.71 7.42 -10.51
C SER A 123 -3.27 8.75 -9.89
N GLU A 124 -3.45 8.94 -8.58
CA GLU A 124 -3.18 10.21 -7.90
C GLU A 124 -1.67 10.48 -7.74
N LEU A 125 -0.85 9.45 -7.59
CA LEU A 125 0.61 9.61 -7.45
C LEU A 125 1.36 9.63 -8.78
N GLU A 126 0.74 9.21 -9.90
CA GLU A 126 1.32 9.29 -11.25
C GLU A 126 2.76 8.73 -11.34
N HIS A 127 3.03 7.62 -10.67
CA HIS A 127 4.36 7.00 -10.56
C HIS A 127 5.47 7.91 -9.98
N LYS A 128 5.12 9.04 -9.34
CA LYS A 128 6.10 9.94 -8.68
C LYS A 128 6.76 9.29 -7.47
N ALA A 129 6.10 8.28 -6.89
CA ALA A 129 6.64 7.41 -5.86
C ALA A 129 6.25 5.97 -6.13
N LEU A 130 7.10 5.03 -5.70
CA LEU A 130 6.81 3.62 -5.67
C LEU A 130 6.02 3.28 -4.39
N ILE A 131 4.93 2.53 -4.50
CA ILE A 131 4.26 1.93 -3.35
C ILE A 131 4.82 0.51 -3.14
N LEU A 132 5.60 0.34 -2.07
CA LEU A 132 6.14 -0.94 -1.67
C LEU A 132 5.15 -1.64 -0.74
N LEU A 133 4.39 -2.58 -1.28
CA LEU A 133 3.37 -3.32 -0.55
C LEU A 133 4.02 -4.30 0.45
N CYS A 134 3.43 -4.38 1.64
CA CYS A 134 3.72 -5.50 2.53
C CYS A 134 3.38 -6.82 1.81
N PRO A 135 4.21 -7.88 1.92
CA PRO A 135 3.92 -9.16 1.27
C PRO A 135 2.54 -9.73 1.58
N LYS A 136 2.02 -9.48 2.78
CA LYS A 136 0.66 -9.91 3.14
C LYS A 136 -0.42 -9.25 2.25
N THR A 137 -0.26 -7.96 1.96
CA THR A 137 -1.15 -7.21 1.06
C THR A 137 -0.96 -7.67 -0.38
N ALA A 138 0.29 -7.85 -0.83
CA ALA A 138 0.59 -8.35 -2.17
C ALA A 138 0.02 -9.76 -2.40
N TYR A 139 0.17 -10.68 -1.44
CA TYR A 139 -0.42 -12.03 -1.53
C TYR A 139 -1.95 -12.03 -1.48
N ALA A 140 -2.56 -11.06 -0.79
CA ALA A 140 -4.02 -10.93 -0.82
C ALA A 140 -4.51 -10.52 -2.21
N LEU A 141 -3.82 -9.60 -2.88
CA LEU A 141 -4.11 -9.20 -4.27
C LEU A 141 -3.89 -10.36 -5.26
N GLU A 142 -2.80 -11.11 -5.10
CA GLU A 142 -2.53 -12.31 -5.91
C GLU A 142 -3.59 -13.39 -5.70
N GLY A 143 -3.91 -13.71 -4.46
CA GLY A 143 -4.90 -14.72 -4.10
C GLY A 143 -6.34 -14.38 -4.47
N THR A 144 -6.64 -13.14 -4.81
CA THR A 144 -7.93 -12.68 -5.37
C THR A 144 -7.86 -12.45 -6.88
N GLU A 145 -6.72 -12.79 -7.50
CA GLU A 145 -6.49 -12.55 -8.93
C GLU A 145 -6.61 -11.07 -9.35
N SER A 146 -6.48 -10.17 -8.37
CA SER A 146 -6.59 -8.71 -8.56
C SER A 146 -5.31 -8.05 -9.07
N ALA A 147 -4.21 -8.80 -9.16
CA ALA A 147 -2.92 -8.30 -9.62
C ALA A 147 -2.12 -9.38 -10.35
N SER A 148 -1.20 -8.93 -11.20
CA SER A 148 -0.21 -9.76 -11.89
C SER A 148 1.20 -9.24 -11.64
N TYR A 149 2.22 -10.07 -11.92
CA TYR A 149 3.62 -9.72 -11.74
C TYR A 149 4.30 -9.54 -13.09
N LYS A 150 5.06 -8.44 -13.24
CA LYS A 150 5.84 -8.15 -14.43
C LYS A 150 7.31 -7.99 -14.05
N PRO A 151 8.26 -8.70 -14.73
CA PRO A 151 9.69 -8.55 -14.47
C PRO A 151 10.13 -7.08 -14.52
N LEU A 152 11.00 -6.65 -13.62
CA LEU A 152 11.54 -5.29 -13.63
C LEU A 152 12.41 -4.99 -14.87
N GLY A 153 12.99 -6.02 -15.48
CA GLY A 153 13.90 -5.85 -16.61
C GLY A 153 15.24 -5.22 -16.23
N MET A 154 15.74 -5.52 -15.03
CA MET A 154 17.08 -5.10 -14.63
C MET A 154 18.14 -5.77 -15.51
N PRO A 155 19.31 -5.10 -15.75
CA PRO A 155 20.38 -5.68 -16.54
C PRO A 155 20.88 -7.00 -15.94
N GLN A 156 21.16 -7.99 -16.80
CA GLN A 156 21.68 -9.30 -16.38
C GLN A 156 23.05 -9.17 -15.72
N GLY A 157 23.31 -10.01 -14.72
CA GLY A 157 24.59 -10.07 -14.01
C GLY A 157 24.79 -8.95 -12.98
N THR A 158 23.76 -8.16 -12.66
CA THR A 158 23.87 -7.08 -11.68
C THR A 158 23.84 -7.56 -10.22
N HIS A 159 23.32 -8.77 -9.98
CA HIS A 159 23.17 -9.36 -8.64
C HIS A 159 22.62 -8.40 -7.59
N PRO A 160 21.49 -7.74 -7.87
CA PRO A 160 20.97 -6.65 -7.05
C PRO A 160 20.53 -7.12 -5.67
N THR A 161 20.45 -6.18 -4.72
CA THR A 161 19.64 -6.33 -3.52
C THR A 161 18.18 -6.04 -3.83
N TYR A 162 17.27 -6.38 -2.92
CA TYR A 162 15.86 -6.01 -3.07
C TYR A 162 15.68 -4.49 -3.08
N GLU A 163 16.52 -3.77 -2.32
CA GLU A 163 16.57 -2.30 -2.29
C GLU A 163 16.99 -1.72 -3.67
N ASP A 164 17.98 -2.30 -4.33
CA ASP A 164 18.34 -1.89 -5.69
C ASP A 164 17.14 -2.06 -6.64
N GLY A 165 16.33 -3.11 -6.44
CA GLY A 165 15.08 -3.32 -7.16
C GLY A 165 14.07 -2.18 -6.95
N TRP A 166 13.86 -1.71 -5.72
CA TRP A 166 12.97 -0.58 -5.44
C TRP A 166 13.44 0.68 -6.16
N LEU A 167 14.73 1.00 -6.03
CA LEU A 167 15.32 2.18 -6.66
C LEU A 167 15.18 2.12 -8.17
N PHE A 168 15.35 0.94 -8.78
CA PHE A 168 15.17 0.74 -10.20
C PHE A 168 13.71 0.86 -10.64
N ALA A 169 12.76 0.49 -9.79
CA ALA A 169 11.33 0.52 -10.08
C ALA A 169 10.70 1.91 -10.00
N ILE A 170 11.31 2.87 -9.26
CA ILE A 170 10.80 4.24 -9.14
C ILE A 170 10.60 4.86 -10.53
N GLY A 171 9.40 5.38 -10.78
CA GLY A 171 9.01 6.00 -12.04
C GLY A 171 8.71 5.03 -13.18
N LYS A 172 8.83 3.70 -12.96
CA LYS A 172 8.54 2.65 -13.94
C LYS A 172 7.37 1.76 -13.55
N PHE A 173 7.18 1.56 -12.25
CA PHE A 173 6.10 0.75 -11.69
C PHE A 173 5.41 1.53 -10.57
N GLY A 174 4.11 1.32 -10.44
CA GLY A 174 3.35 1.84 -9.30
C GLY A 174 3.62 1.05 -8.03
N PHE A 175 3.83 -0.27 -8.16
CA PHE A 175 3.90 -1.18 -7.01
C PHE A 175 5.00 -2.22 -7.11
N MET A 176 5.54 -2.59 -5.94
CA MET A 176 6.30 -3.82 -5.67
C MET A 176 5.83 -4.41 -4.33
N GLY A 177 6.11 -5.69 -4.04
CA GLY A 177 5.63 -6.29 -2.79
C GLY A 177 6.05 -7.73 -2.51
N GLN A 178 7.09 -8.23 -3.17
CA GLN A 178 7.53 -9.62 -3.03
C GLN A 178 8.09 -9.96 -1.65
N MET A 179 8.74 -9.00 -1.00
CA MET A 179 9.37 -9.16 0.31
C MET A 179 9.09 -7.95 1.20
N CYS A 180 9.21 -8.19 2.53
CA CYS A 180 9.13 -7.10 3.50
C CYS A 180 10.24 -6.07 3.26
N ILE A 181 9.95 -4.79 3.51
CA ILE A 181 10.93 -3.71 3.47
C ILE A 181 12.20 -4.02 4.28
N LYS A 182 12.06 -4.75 5.40
CA LYS A 182 13.20 -5.18 6.22
C LYS A 182 14.20 -6.09 5.50
N ALA A 183 13.79 -6.67 4.37
CA ALA A 183 14.64 -7.51 3.53
C ALA A 183 15.42 -6.73 2.45
N GLY A 184 15.42 -5.40 2.49
CA GLY A 184 16.07 -4.56 1.47
C GLY A 184 17.50 -4.96 1.11
N LYS A 185 18.31 -5.32 2.10
CA LYS A 185 19.71 -5.76 1.87
C LYS A 185 19.86 -7.19 1.35
N ARG A 186 18.74 -7.95 1.21
CA ARG A 186 18.78 -9.32 0.69
C ARG A 186 19.07 -9.31 -0.82
N ARG A 187 20.05 -10.08 -1.26
CA ARG A 187 20.34 -10.29 -2.68
C ARG A 187 19.23 -11.12 -3.32
N VAL A 188 18.80 -10.72 -4.50
CA VAL A 188 17.77 -11.36 -5.29
C VAL A 188 18.27 -11.44 -6.73
N PRO A 189 18.18 -12.59 -7.40
CA PRO A 189 18.46 -12.65 -8.82
C PRO A 189 17.60 -11.64 -9.59
N GLU A 190 18.20 -10.91 -10.52
CA GLU A 190 17.53 -9.83 -11.26
C GLU A 190 16.26 -10.29 -11.99
N GLU A 191 16.27 -11.52 -12.51
CA GLU A 191 15.12 -12.14 -13.18
C GLU A 191 13.96 -12.47 -12.21
N LYS A 192 14.20 -12.42 -10.90
CA LYS A 192 13.20 -12.66 -9.83
C LYS A 192 12.70 -11.38 -9.17
N LEU A 193 13.02 -10.23 -9.72
CA LEU A 193 12.48 -8.94 -9.27
C LEU A 193 11.31 -8.52 -10.17
N TYR A 194 10.16 -8.29 -9.56
CA TYR A 194 8.90 -8.00 -10.26
C TYR A 194 8.24 -6.73 -9.73
N GLY A 195 7.69 -5.93 -10.66
CA GLY A 195 6.65 -4.97 -10.35
C GLY A 195 5.29 -5.65 -10.27
N ILE A 196 4.35 -5.04 -9.57
CA ILE A 196 2.96 -5.49 -9.49
C ILE A 196 2.13 -4.59 -10.38
N ILE A 197 1.29 -5.19 -11.20
CA ILE A 197 0.31 -4.53 -12.07
C ILE A 197 -1.07 -4.90 -11.55
N LEU A 198 -1.86 -3.91 -11.16
CA LEU A 198 -3.25 -4.13 -10.77
C LEU A 198 -4.09 -4.43 -12.01
N LYS A 199 -5.01 -5.39 -11.93
CA LYS A 199 -5.95 -5.68 -13.02
C LYS A 199 -6.98 -4.54 -13.15
N ASP A 200 -7.38 -4.20 -14.37
CA ASP A 200 -8.44 -3.22 -14.65
C ASP A 200 -9.84 -3.80 -14.36
N GLU A 201 -10.82 -2.89 -14.17
CA GLU A 201 -12.24 -3.26 -14.04
C GLU A 201 -12.79 -3.63 -15.43
N GLY A 202 -12.48 -4.77 -15.96
CA GLY A 202 -12.90 -5.17 -17.28
C GLY A 202 -12.13 -6.34 -17.87
N ASP A 203 -11.03 -6.73 -17.24
CA ASP A 203 -10.31 -7.95 -17.59
C ASP A 203 -11.02 -9.19 -17.02
N GLU A 204 -12.34 -9.31 -17.30
CA GLU A 204 -13.03 -10.60 -17.14
C GLU A 204 -12.55 -11.51 -18.26
N ASP A 205 -11.83 -12.57 -17.85
CA ASP A 205 -11.48 -13.77 -18.57
C ASP A 205 -11.97 -13.89 -20.04
N HIS A 206 -11.13 -13.49 -20.97
CA HIS A 206 -11.14 -14.01 -22.34
C HIS A 206 -10.05 -15.08 -22.50
N GLU A 207 -9.99 -16.06 -21.60
CA GLU A 207 -9.36 -17.33 -21.88
C GLU A 207 -10.44 -18.42 -22.01
N GLN A 208 -10.83 -18.66 -23.26
CA GLN A 208 -11.46 -19.90 -23.71
C GLN A 208 -10.40 -20.85 -24.20
#